data_3658705b51bb34ca9979025778eb041a
#
_entry.id   3658705b51bb34ca9979025778eb041a
#
_cell.length_a   1.000
_cell.length_b   1.000
_cell.length_c   1.000
_cell.angle_alpha   90.00
_cell.angle_beta   90.00
_cell.angle_gamma   90.00
#
_symmetry.space_group_name_H-M   'P 1'
#
loop_
_entity.id
_entity.type
_entity.pdbx_description
1 polymer ?
#
loop_
_entity_poly.entity_id
_entity_poly.type
_entity_poly.pdbx_seq_one_letter_code
_entity_poly.pdbx_strand_id
1 'polypeptide(L)'
;MTYAITAERGRPAALGATLDGDGVHFAVHSENADAIQLCLFDPTGTRETARLVLPGEKDGRHYGFVPGLAAGARYGLRALGPYRPKDGHRFDPSKLLADPYAVQLDRPFLYHPVLAAPPERQLDSAPYMPRALVTALDRSAAPLPFAAPGLTYEVLVRAYSQRH
;
A
#
# COMPACT_ATOMS: atom_id res chain seq x y z
N MET A 1 21.69 -4.33 1.27
CA MET A 1 21.38 -4.38 -0.18
C MET A 1 20.86 -3.02 -0.58
N THR A 2 21.32 -2.48 -1.70
CA THR A 2 20.81 -1.22 -2.26
C THR A 2 19.77 -1.59 -3.31
N TYR A 3 18.52 -1.16 -3.12
CA TYR A 3 17.47 -1.35 -4.10
C TYR A 3 17.52 -0.20 -5.12
N ALA A 4 17.30 -0.53 -6.39
CA ALA A 4 17.05 0.44 -7.45
C ALA A 4 15.56 0.38 -7.85
N ILE A 5 15.04 1.48 -8.40
CA ILE A 5 13.69 1.54 -8.94
C ILE A 5 13.72 2.20 -10.31
N THR A 6 12.93 1.71 -11.25
CA THR A 6 12.86 2.25 -12.61
C THR A 6 11.41 2.42 -13.06
N ALA A 7 11.16 3.43 -13.89
CA ALA A 7 9.85 3.64 -14.53
C ALA A 7 9.65 2.76 -15.77
N GLU A 8 10.75 2.43 -16.49
CA GLU A 8 10.68 1.76 -17.81
C GLU A 8 9.93 0.43 -17.79
N ARG A 9 10.08 -0.33 -16.72
CA ARG A 9 9.36 -1.60 -16.49
C ARG A 9 8.09 -1.43 -15.67
N GLY A 10 7.74 -0.22 -15.29
CA GLY A 10 6.56 0.07 -14.47
C GLY A 10 5.26 -0.12 -15.26
N ARG A 11 4.20 -0.56 -14.57
CA ARG A 11 2.86 -0.80 -15.15
C ARG A 11 1.82 0.06 -14.43
N PRO A 12 1.49 1.25 -14.92
CA PRO A 12 0.56 2.15 -14.24
C PRO A 12 -0.86 1.58 -14.10
N ALA A 13 -1.24 0.62 -14.95
CA ALA A 13 -2.56 -0.02 -14.88
C ALA A 13 -2.67 -1.10 -13.78
N ALA A 14 -1.54 -1.62 -13.28
CA ALA A 14 -1.51 -2.68 -12.28
C ALA A 14 -1.36 -2.08 -10.88
N LEU A 15 -2.46 -1.53 -10.31
CA LEU A 15 -2.45 -0.93 -8.98
C LEU A 15 -2.08 -1.97 -7.89
N GLY A 16 -1.36 -1.50 -6.86
CA GLY A 16 -0.79 -2.33 -5.81
C GLY A 16 0.59 -2.88 -6.15
N ALA A 17 1.00 -3.93 -5.44
CA ALA A 17 2.23 -4.66 -5.68
C ALA A 17 1.97 -5.90 -6.53
N THR A 18 2.66 -6.03 -7.66
CA THR A 18 2.52 -7.16 -8.57
C THR A 18 3.88 -7.77 -8.87
N LEU A 19 4.04 -9.07 -8.58
CA LEU A 19 5.22 -9.83 -8.97
C LEU A 19 5.31 -9.95 -10.49
N ASP A 20 6.50 -9.76 -11.04
CA ASP A 20 6.79 -9.90 -12.46
C ASP A 20 8.23 -10.38 -12.69
N GLY A 21 8.37 -11.68 -12.90
CA GLY A 21 9.65 -12.31 -13.18
C GLY A 21 10.67 -12.09 -12.06
N ASP A 22 11.62 -11.19 -12.30
CA ASP A 22 12.75 -10.91 -11.43
C ASP A 22 12.56 -9.72 -10.48
N GLY A 23 11.30 -9.26 -10.27
CA GLY A 23 11.03 -8.13 -9.38
C GLY A 23 9.56 -7.87 -9.13
N VAL A 24 9.27 -6.66 -8.67
CA VAL A 24 7.92 -6.25 -8.27
C VAL A 24 7.57 -4.90 -8.89
N HIS A 25 6.42 -4.81 -9.52
CA HIS A 25 5.77 -3.55 -9.88
C HIS A 25 5.02 -2.99 -8.68
N PHE A 26 5.11 -1.69 -8.51
CA PHE A 26 4.27 -0.92 -7.61
C PHE A 26 3.56 0.17 -8.40
N ALA A 27 2.26 0.31 -8.17
CA ALA A 27 1.50 1.42 -8.69
C ALA A 27 0.42 1.85 -7.70
N VAL A 28 0.24 3.15 -7.52
CA VAL A 28 -0.78 3.73 -6.65
C VAL A 28 -1.37 4.98 -7.30
N HIS A 29 -2.68 5.15 -7.17
CA HIS A 29 -3.37 6.32 -7.69
C HIS A 29 -3.42 7.43 -6.63
N SER A 30 -2.96 8.62 -7.00
CA SER A 30 -3.04 9.84 -6.19
C SER A 30 -2.85 11.07 -7.07
N GLU A 31 -3.94 11.66 -7.52
CA GLU A 31 -3.93 12.81 -8.45
C GLU A 31 -3.23 14.06 -7.88
N ASN A 32 -3.30 14.23 -6.55
CA ASN A 32 -2.83 15.44 -5.90
C ASN A 32 -1.51 15.25 -5.14
N ALA A 33 -0.88 14.10 -5.25
CA ALA A 33 0.44 13.87 -4.67
C ALA A 33 1.52 14.45 -5.58
N ASP A 34 2.46 15.20 -5.01
CA ASP A 34 3.67 15.65 -5.71
C ASP A 34 4.63 14.48 -5.95
N ALA A 35 4.65 13.52 -5.03
CA ALA A 35 5.43 12.28 -5.13
C ALA A 35 4.90 11.20 -4.19
N ILE A 36 5.11 9.96 -4.56
CA ILE A 36 4.89 8.80 -3.70
C ILE A 36 6.22 8.10 -3.44
N GLN A 37 6.49 7.80 -2.19
CA GLN A 37 7.64 7.03 -1.76
C GLN A 37 7.23 5.62 -1.37
N LEU A 38 7.92 4.63 -1.92
CA LEU A 38 7.88 3.24 -1.50
C LEU A 38 8.90 3.04 -0.38
N CYS A 39 8.43 2.62 0.79
CA CYS A 39 9.27 2.27 1.94
C CYS A 39 9.35 0.76 2.04
N LEU A 40 10.55 0.20 1.97
CA LEU A 40 10.81 -1.23 2.16
C LEU A 40 11.31 -1.49 3.57
N PHE A 41 10.90 -2.61 4.14
CA PHE A 41 11.23 -2.99 5.51
C PHE A 41 11.99 -4.31 5.56
N ASP A 42 12.69 -4.52 6.67
CA ASP A 42 13.34 -5.78 6.97
C ASP A 42 12.31 -6.93 7.14
N PRO A 43 12.75 -8.20 7.18
CA PRO A 43 11.83 -9.34 7.32
C PRO A 43 10.98 -9.34 8.60
N THR A 44 11.33 -8.53 9.60
CA THR A 44 10.52 -8.39 10.81
C THR A 44 9.48 -7.26 10.69
N GLY A 45 9.60 -6.38 9.69
CA GLY A 45 8.77 -5.20 9.49
C GLY A 45 9.05 -4.07 10.49
N THR A 46 10.17 -4.13 11.22
CA THR A 46 10.48 -3.13 12.27
C THR A 46 11.37 -2.00 11.76
N ARG A 47 12.32 -2.30 10.89
CA ARG A 47 13.29 -1.33 10.38
C ARG A 47 13.08 -1.05 8.89
N GLU A 48 12.91 0.23 8.54
CA GLU A 48 12.93 0.68 7.15
C GLU A 48 14.35 0.49 6.57
N THR A 49 14.45 -0.24 5.48
CA THR A 49 15.72 -0.60 4.82
C THR A 49 15.99 0.20 3.56
N ALA A 50 14.93 0.70 2.92
CA ALA A 50 15.03 1.56 1.76
C ALA A 50 13.79 2.47 1.65
N ARG A 51 14.00 3.66 1.08
CA ARG A 51 12.94 4.59 0.70
C ARG A 51 13.20 5.07 -0.73
N LEU A 52 12.29 4.74 -1.63
CA LEU A 52 12.44 4.94 -3.07
C LEU A 52 11.27 5.79 -3.57
N VAL A 53 11.53 6.84 -4.32
CA VAL A 53 10.47 7.59 -5.01
C VAL A 53 10.00 6.78 -6.21
N LEU A 54 8.69 6.60 -6.39
CA LEU A 54 8.12 6.02 -7.60
C LEU A 54 8.40 6.96 -8.78
N PRO A 55 9.22 6.55 -9.76
CA PRO A 55 9.75 7.48 -10.76
C PRO A 55 8.80 7.76 -11.92
N GLY A 56 7.82 6.90 -12.13
CA GLY A 56 6.81 7.04 -13.19
C GLY A 56 5.56 7.72 -12.66
N GLU A 57 4.98 8.61 -13.48
CA GLU A 57 3.66 9.20 -13.26
C GLU A 57 2.89 9.19 -14.58
N LYS A 58 1.64 8.79 -14.52
CA LYS A 58 0.71 8.83 -15.65
C LYS A 58 -0.74 8.86 -15.15
N ASP A 59 -1.48 9.89 -15.51
CA ASP A 59 -2.91 10.03 -15.19
C ASP A 59 -3.17 9.90 -13.68
N GLY A 60 -2.36 10.57 -12.84
CA GLY A 60 -2.43 10.50 -11.38
C GLY A 60 -1.96 9.17 -10.79
N ARG A 61 -1.37 8.28 -11.57
CA ARG A 61 -0.81 7.02 -11.09
C ARG A 61 0.70 7.10 -10.99
N HIS A 62 1.20 6.99 -9.77
CA HIS A 62 2.63 6.89 -9.51
C HIS A 62 3.04 5.43 -9.55
N TYR A 63 4.12 5.11 -10.26
CA TYR A 63 4.50 3.71 -10.46
C TYR A 63 6.01 3.53 -10.60
N GLY A 64 6.46 2.30 -10.37
CA GLY A 64 7.84 1.89 -10.59
C GLY A 64 8.01 0.38 -10.50
N PHE A 65 9.17 -0.11 -10.95
CA PHE A 65 9.58 -1.49 -10.86
C PHE A 65 10.84 -1.61 -10.02
N VAL A 66 10.85 -2.52 -9.06
CA VAL A 66 11.99 -2.82 -8.18
C VAL A 66 12.53 -4.21 -8.52
N PRO A 67 13.67 -4.29 -9.24
CA PRO A 67 14.29 -5.57 -9.56
C PRO A 67 14.84 -6.24 -8.31
N GLY A 68 14.83 -7.58 -8.30
CA GLY A 68 15.33 -8.39 -7.20
C GLY A 68 14.45 -8.45 -5.96
N LEU A 69 13.33 -7.74 -5.93
CA LEU A 69 12.36 -7.85 -4.85
C LEU A 69 11.48 -9.09 -5.07
N ALA A 70 11.15 -9.80 -4.00
CA ALA A 70 10.43 -11.07 -4.07
C ALA A 70 9.16 -11.07 -3.20
N ALA A 71 8.37 -12.13 -3.34
CA ALA A 71 7.24 -12.40 -2.46
C ALA A 71 7.69 -12.46 -0.99
N GLY A 72 6.83 -11.99 -0.09
CA GLY A 72 7.12 -11.83 1.33
C GLY A 72 7.80 -10.52 1.71
N ALA A 73 8.24 -9.71 0.74
CA ALA A 73 8.79 -8.39 1.01
C ALA A 73 7.72 -7.50 1.69
N ARG A 74 8.15 -6.78 2.71
CA ARG A 74 7.30 -5.86 3.48
C ARG A 74 7.48 -4.44 3.00
N TYR A 75 6.37 -3.75 2.77
CA TYR A 75 6.40 -2.38 2.30
C TYR A 75 5.28 -1.53 2.87
N GLY A 76 5.43 -0.23 2.72
CA GLY A 76 4.40 0.78 2.91
C GLY A 76 4.66 1.96 2.00
N LEU A 77 3.77 2.92 2.02
CA LEU A 77 3.86 4.10 1.16
C LEU A 77 3.94 5.36 2.00
N ARG A 78 4.58 6.40 1.46
CA ARG A 78 4.47 7.76 1.98
C ARG A 78 4.12 8.68 0.82
N ALA A 79 3.23 9.63 1.07
CA ALA A 79 2.78 10.58 0.07
C ALA A 79 3.26 11.98 0.43
N LEU A 80 3.88 12.64 -0.54
CA LEU A 80 4.25 14.05 -0.50
C LEU A 80 3.22 14.85 -1.29
N GLY A 81 2.88 16.04 -0.79
CA GLY A 81 1.90 16.89 -1.45
C GLY A 81 1.42 18.01 -0.51
N PRO A 82 0.41 18.78 -0.93
CA PRO A 82 -0.08 19.92 -0.15
C PRO A 82 -0.77 19.48 1.14
N TYR A 83 -0.53 20.22 2.23
CA TYR A 83 -1.31 20.08 3.46
C TYR A 83 -2.28 21.24 3.59
N ARG A 84 -3.50 21.06 3.09
CA ARG A 84 -4.61 22.01 3.12
C ARG A 84 -5.90 21.28 3.49
N PRO A 85 -6.11 20.97 4.78
CA PRO A 85 -7.23 20.13 5.23
C PRO A 85 -8.62 20.66 4.85
N LYS A 86 -8.77 21.99 4.72
CA LYS A 86 -10.02 22.62 4.29
C LYS A 86 -10.40 22.29 2.84
N ASP A 87 -9.38 22.03 2.01
CA ASP A 87 -9.53 21.67 0.60
C ASP A 87 -9.48 20.14 0.39
N GLY A 88 -9.45 19.35 1.48
CA GLY A 88 -9.38 17.90 1.43
C GLY A 88 -7.96 17.33 1.33
N HIS A 89 -6.91 18.16 1.19
CA HIS A 89 -5.54 17.73 1.06
C HIS A 89 -4.86 17.55 2.42
N ARG A 90 -4.38 16.35 2.72
CA ARG A 90 -3.79 15.98 4.02
C ARG A 90 -2.49 15.20 3.85
N PHE A 91 -1.67 15.60 2.88
CA PHE A 91 -0.39 14.93 2.66
C PHE A 91 0.57 15.22 3.81
N ASP A 92 1.14 14.17 4.36
CA ASP A 92 2.13 14.23 5.44
C ASP A 92 3.13 13.08 5.28
N PRO A 93 4.36 13.35 4.81
CA PRO A 93 5.36 12.31 4.58
C PRO A 93 5.86 11.63 5.87
N SER A 94 5.53 12.18 7.05
CA SER A 94 5.81 11.50 8.33
C SER A 94 4.87 10.31 8.56
N LYS A 95 3.77 10.19 7.80
CA LYS A 95 2.80 9.11 7.95
C LYS A 95 3.10 7.99 6.97
N LEU A 96 3.38 6.80 7.49
CA LEU A 96 3.39 5.59 6.69
C LEU A 96 1.95 5.19 6.40
N LEU A 97 1.66 4.91 5.13
CA LEU A 97 0.36 4.49 4.64
C LEU A 97 0.42 3.02 4.24
N ALA A 98 -0.63 2.27 4.54
CA ALA A 98 -0.84 0.97 3.93
C ALA A 98 -1.24 1.17 2.46
N ASP A 99 -0.79 0.28 1.59
CA ASP A 99 -1.24 0.26 0.20
C ASP A 99 -2.74 -0.12 0.17
N PRO A 100 -3.61 0.69 -0.43
CA PRO A 100 -5.04 0.38 -0.51
C PRO A 100 -5.34 -0.89 -1.32
N TYR A 101 -4.40 -1.35 -2.15
CA TYR A 101 -4.50 -2.59 -2.94
C TYR A 101 -3.74 -3.76 -2.31
N ALA A 102 -3.23 -3.62 -1.08
CA ALA A 102 -2.58 -4.72 -0.39
C ALA A 102 -3.54 -5.87 -0.14
N VAL A 103 -3.13 -7.07 -0.56
CA VAL A 103 -3.91 -8.30 -0.35
C VAL A 103 -3.70 -8.86 1.05
N GLN A 104 -2.54 -8.59 1.63
CA GLN A 104 -2.16 -9.08 2.95
C GLN A 104 -1.36 -8.04 3.72
N LEU A 105 -1.63 -7.95 5.02
CA LEU A 105 -0.87 -7.15 5.97
C LEU A 105 -0.13 -8.07 6.94
N ASP A 106 1.04 -7.63 7.42
CA ASP A 106 1.90 -8.43 8.30
C ASP A 106 1.38 -8.51 9.75
N ARG A 107 0.49 -7.60 10.13
CA ARG A 107 -0.09 -7.52 11.49
C ARG A 107 -1.44 -6.78 11.48
N PRO A 108 -2.28 -6.92 12.51
CA PRO A 108 -3.49 -6.11 12.66
C PRO A 108 -3.16 -4.62 12.80
N PHE A 109 -4.07 -3.78 12.31
CA PHE A 109 -4.00 -2.34 12.57
C PHE A 109 -4.35 -2.06 14.05
N LEU A 110 -3.51 -1.26 14.69
CA LEU A 110 -3.74 -0.75 16.04
C LEU A 110 -3.72 0.77 16.02
N TYR A 111 -4.79 1.39 16.51
CA TYR A 111 -4.83 2.84 16.60
C TYR A 111 -3.80 3.36 17.59
N HIS A 112 -3.08 4.41 17.18
CA HIS A 112 -2.17 5.16 18.05
C HIS A 112 -2.31 6.66 17.78
N PRO A 113 -2.27 7.56 18.80
CA PRO A 113 -2.45 9.00 18.62
C PRO A 113 -1.48 9.66 17.63
N VAL A 114 -0.30 9.08 17.42
CA VAL A 114 0.69 9.52 16.41
C VAL A 114 0.09 9.54 15.00
N LEU A 115 -0.87 8.66 14.69
CA LEU A 115 -1.51 8.60 13.37
C LEU A 115 -2.29 9.86 13.05
N ALA A 116 -2.87 10.50 14.07
CA ALA A 116 -3.63 11.74 13.94
C ALA A 116 -2.82 13.01 14.28
N ALA A 117 -1.53 12.85 14.61
CA ALA A 117 -0.69 14.00 14.93
C ALA A 117 -0.50 14.89 13.69
N PRO A 118 -0.57 16.22 13.84
CA PRO A 118 -0.42 17.14 12.73
C PRO A 118 1.02 17.16 12.17
N PRO A 119 1.22 17.54 10.88
CA PRO A 119 2.51 17.46 10.19
C PRO A 119 3.64 18.24 10.86
N GLU A 120 3.30 19.34 11.54
CA GLU A 120 4.28 20.19 12.24
C GLU A 120 5.05 19.44 13.32
N ARG A 121 4.45 18.37 13.86
CA ARG A 121 5.11 17.50 14.85
C ARG A 121 6.11 16.52 14.25
N GLN A 122 6.05 16.27 12.93
CA GLN A 122 6.92 15.35 12.20
C GLN A 122 7.07 13.96 12.86
N LEU A 123 6.02 13.49 13.52
CA LEU A 123 6.03 12.22 14.23
C LEU A 123 5.84 11.05 13.26
N ASP A 124 6.86 10.20 13.15
CA ASP A 124 6.82 9.03 12.29
C ASP A 124 5.79 8.01 12.78
N SER A 125 4.83 7.68 11.93
CA SER A 125 3.82 6.67 12.23
C SER A 125 4.25 5.24 11.91
N ALA A 126 5.39 5.05 11.24
CA ALA A 126 5.84 3.74 10.81
C ALA A 126 5.84 2.67 11.93
N PRO A 127 6.26 2.94 13.18
CA PRO A 127 6.23 1.93 14.24
C PRO A 127 4.82 1.34 14.53
N TYR A 128 3.78 2.10 14.21
CA TYR A 128 2.38 1.77 14.56
C TYR A 128 1.55 1.24 13.39
N MET A 129 2.06 1.37 12.18
CA MET A 129 1.34 0.94 10.97
C MET A 129 1.69 -0.49 10.59
N PRO A 130 0.73 -1.31 10.15
CA PRO A 130 1.03 -2.59 9.52
C PRO A 130 1.78 -2.38 8.20
N ARG A 131 2.55 -3.40 7.79
CA ARG A 131 3.21 -3.44 6.49
C ARG A 131 2.38 -4.27 5.52
N ALA A 132 2.26 -3.80 4.31
CA ALA A 132 1.76 -4.62 3.23
C ALA A 132 2.83 -5.67 2.85
N LEU A 133 2.36 -6.84 2.45
CA LEU A 133 3.19 -7.93 1.96
C LEU A 133 3.05 -8.06 0.45
N VAL A 134 4.19 -8.19 -0.23
CA VAL A 134 4.18 -8.63 -1.63
C VAL A 134 3.75 -10.08 -1.67
N THR A 135 2.59 -10.36 -2.28
CA THR A 135 2.03 -11.72 -2.36
C THR A 135 2.07 -12.26 -3.79
N ALA A 136 2.40 -13.54 -3.93
CA ALA A 136 2.13 -14.25 -5.17
C ALA A 136 0.63 -14.55 -5.22
N LEU A 137 -0.09 -13.83 -6.06
CA LEU A 137 -1.49 -14.16 -6.32
C LEU A 137 -1.55 -15.39 -7.22
N ASP A 138 -2.19 -16.43 -6.75
CA ASP A 138 -2.57 -17.54 -7.62
C ASP A 138 -3.72 -17.09 -8.52
N ARG A 139 -3.38 -16.73 -9.77
CA ARG A 139 -4.35 -16.36 -10.81
C ARG A 139 -4.84 -17.56 -11.59
N SER A 140 -4.43 -18.77 -11.23
CA SER A 140 -4.83 -20.02 -11.90
C SER A 140 -6.25 -20.45 -11.52
N ALA A 141 -6.80 -19.94 -10.43
CA ALA A 141 -8.19 -20.18 -10.06
C ALA A 141 -9.11 -19.59 -11.13
N ALA A 142 -9.85 -20.45 -11.81
CA ALA A 142 -10.87 -20.01 -12.75
C ALA A 142 -11.87 -19.09 -12.03
N PRO A 143 -12.31 -17.99 -12.64
CA PRO A 143 -13.36 -17.17 -12.07
C PRO A 143 -14.57 -18.06 -11.76
N LEU A 144 -15.08 -17.95 -10.54
CA LEU A 144 -16.33 -18.61 -10.22
C LEU A 144 -17.41 -18.13 -11.21
N PRO A 145 -18.18 -19.03 -11.82
CA PRO A 145 -19.22 -18.62 -12.74
C PRO A 145 -20.18 -17.68 -12.00
N PHE A 146 -20.41 -16.51 -12.58
CA PHE A 146 -21.40 -15.59 -12.05
C PHE A 146 -22.78 -16.23 -12.17
N ALA A 147 -23.37 -16.62 -11.07
CA ALA A 147 -24.78 -16.98 -11.02
C ALA A 147 -25.59 -15.69 -10.78
N ALA A 148 -26.70 -15.55 -11.50
CA ALA A 148 -27.62 -14.43 -11.24
C ALA A 148 -27.98 -14.41 -9.74
N PRO A 149 -27.88 -13.27 -9.05
CA PRO A 149 -28.12 -13.21 -7.63
C PRO A 149 -29.59 -13.53 -7.33
N GLY A 150 -29.81 -14.55 -6.53
CA GLY A 150 -31.13 -14.80 -5.94
C GLY A 150 -31.35 -13.83 -4.78
N LEU A 151 -31.05 -14.26 -3.57
CA LEU A 151 -31.14 -13.46 -2.36
C LEU A 151 -29.75 -13.03 -1.90
N THR A 152 -29.52 -11.74 -1.70
CA THR A 152 -28.29 -11.20 -1.12
C THR A 152 -28.52 -10.87 0.35
N TYR A 153 -27.74 -11.49 1.23
CA TYR A 153 -27.71 -11.15 2.67
C TYR A 153 -26.50 -10.27 2.96
N GLU A 154 -26.76 -9.08 3.47
CA GLU A 154 -25.73 -8.27 4.11
C GLU A 154 -25.81 -8.46 5.61
N VAL A 155 -24.75 -8.99 6.23
CA VAL A 155 -24.72 -9.27 7.67
C VAL A 155 -23.49 -8.68 8.33
N LEU A 156 -23.69 -8.06 9.49
CA LEU A 156 -22.59 -7.67 10.35
C LEU A 156 -22.15 -8.94 11.11
N VAL A 157 -21.05 -9.55 10.68
CA VAL A 157 -20.58 -10.85 11.22
C VAL A 157 -20.53 -10.87 12.75
N ARG A 158 -20.03 -9.79 13.36
CA ARG A 158 -19.93 -9.66 14.81
C ARG A 158 -21.29 -9.71 15.53
N ALA A 159 -22.32 -9.09 14.96
CA ALA A 159 -23.65 -9.08 15.53
C ALA A 159 -24.41 -10.38 15.24
N TYR A 160 -24.18 -10.96 14.06
CA TYR A 160 -24.88 -12.18 13.64
C TYR A 160 -24.44 -13.43 14.40
N SER A 161 -23.14 -13.51 14.77
CA SER A 161 -22.59 -14.67 15.49
C SER A 161 -22.67 -14.57 17.02
N GLN A 162 -23.07 -13.42 17.58
CA GLN A 162 -23.31 -13.29 19.03
C GLN A 162 -24.68 -13.89 19.37
N ARG A 163 -24.64 -15.11 19.87
CA ARG A 163 -25.79 -15.66 20.61
C ARG A 163 -25.69 -15.14 22.06
N HIS A 164 -26.73 -14.51 22.50
CA HIS A 164 -26.92 -14.13 23.91
C HIS A 164 -27.16 -15.37 24.76
#